data_73c848fc4d9ade1b9542d10bf3cccc0d
#
_entry.id   73c848fc4d9ade1b9542d10bf3cccc0d
#
_cell.length_a   1.000
_cell.length_b   1.000
_cell.length_c   1.000
_cell.angle_alpha   90.00
_cell.angle_beta   90.00
_cell.angle_gamma   90.00
#
_symmetry.space_group_name_H-M   'P 1'
#
loop_
_entity.id
_entity.type
_entity.pdbx_description
1 polymer ?
#
loop_
_entity_poly.entity_id
_entity_poly.type
_entity_poly.pdbx_seq_one_letter_code
_entity_poly.pdbx_strand_id
1 'polypeptide(L)'
;MITPRKILVTGASGYVGGRLVRTLVDEKFDVRILVRDRNKVKGQSWASSVEISEGSAENRIDLDAALAGIHTAYYLLHSINLGPNFHDIEAQMARDFAQAAEAAGVSQIVYLGGIANDVNISKHLASRARTGSELASTSVPVLELRAGIIIGSGSASFEMLRHLTHRLPIMTTPKWVMNRTHPIAIRDVLYYLKNAAELTTPVGKVFDIGGPEVLTYADMMQKFAKLSGLKKRWIIKVPVLTPGLSSLWIGLVTPVPTALARPLVGSLISEVVADPQKSIDGLIPPPHEGLTDVATAINLALSKITEHHVETRWSDATSPTAPWQKAQGDPEWAGETILRDHREVITEVSREKVWRQIEGIGGEHGWFGSDFLWWGRGLLDRFVGGVGLRRGRRDPDYLRVGESVDFWRVEELEQGQRLKLYAEMVLPGKAWLEFSVEEVDGKTKVTQEATFYPRGLGGQLYWYAISPFHLFVFPTMLRNIVKKAAKDA
;
A
#
# COMPACT_ATOMS: atom_id res chain seq x y z
N MET A 1 -9.33 41.55 0.35
CA MET A 1 -8.81 40.25 0.76
C MET A 1 -9.80 39.21 0.25
N ILE A 2 -9.37 38.32 -0.62
CA ILE A 2 -10.21 37.20 -1.09
C ILE A 2 -10.33 36.26 0.10
N THR A 3 -11.55 36.04 0.62
CA THR A 3 -11.79 35.07 1.67
C THR A 3 -11.26 33.71 1.22
N PRO A 4 -10.42 33.04 1.99
CA PRO A 4 -9.88 31.75 1.58
C PRO A 4 -11.06 30.78 1.31
N ARG A 5 -11.06 30.17 0.11
CA ARG A 5 -12.11 29.25 -0.31
C ARG A 5 -12.03 27.99 0.53
N LYS A 6 -13.05 27.75 1.36
CA LYS A 6 -13.10 26.56 2.19
C LYS A 6 -13.50 25.34 1.37
N ILE A 7 -12.77 24.25 1.54
CA ILE A 7 -12.93 23.02 0.77
C ILE A 7 -13.43 21.89 1.70
N LEU A 8 -14.47 21.18 1.28
CA LEU A 8 -14.85 19.91 1.92
C LEU A 8 -14.29 18.73 1.14
N VAL A 9 -13.68 17.78 1.83
CA VAL A 9 -13.28 16.49 1.26
C VAL A 9 -14.03 15.37 1.95
N THR A 10 -14.92 14.67 1.23
CA THR A 10 -15.50 13.40 1.67
C THR A 10 -14.60 12.25 1.23
N GLY A 11 -14.65 11.11 1.96
CA GLY A 11 -13.77 9.98 1.67
C GLY A 11 -12.30 10.20 2.05
N ALA A 12 -12.02 11.12 2.97
CA ALA A 12 -10.67 11.48 3.43
C ALA A 12 -9.89 10.31 4.08
N SER A 13 -10.58 9.29 4.60
CA SER A 13 -9.95 8.05 5.07
C SER A 13 -9.58 7.07 3.95
N GLY A 14 -9.98 7.34 2.70
CA GLY A 14 -9.70 6.50 1.55
C GLY A 14 -8.36 6.82 0.86
N TYR A 15 -7.99 5.98 -0.10
CA TYR A 15 -6.71 6.06 -0.83
C TYR A 15 -6.46 7.42 -1.52
N VAL A 16 -7.40 7.89 -2.33
CA VAL A 16 -7.27 9.18 -3.03
C VAL A 16 -7.56 10.34 -2.09
N GLY A 17 -8.64 10.23 -1.28
CA GLY A 17 -9.07 11.33 -0.42
C GLY A 17 -8.03 11.74 0.61
N GLY A 18 -7.39 10.78 1.30
CA GLY A 18 -6.35 11.09 2.28
C GLY A 18 -5.12 11.78 1.66
N ARG A 19 -4.72 11.36 0.45
CA ARG A 19 -3.63 12.00 -0.30
C ARG A 19 -4.01 13.39 -0.80
N LEU A 20 -5.25 13.57 -1.27
CA LEU A 20 -5.76 14.88 -1.67
C LEU A 20 -5.78 15.86 -0.51
N VAL A 21 -6.29 15.44 0.67
CA VAL A 21 -6.29 16.28 1.87
C VAL A 21 -4.88 16.76 2.19
N ARG A 22 -3.89 15.87 2.18
CA ARG A 22 -2.50 16.23 2.38
C ARG A 22 -2.02 17.28 1.37
N THR A 23 -2.26 17.02 0.08
CA THR A 23 -1.88 17.94 -1.00
C THR A 23 -2.52 19.33 -0.81
N LEU A 24 -3.81 19.39 -0.48
CA LEU A 24 -4.52 20.66 -0.25
C LEU A 24 -3.99 21.40 0.98
N VAL A 25 -3.69 20.70 2.06
CA VAL A 25 -3.10 21.30 3.28
C VAL A 25 -1.69 21.84 3.00
N ASP A 26 -0.87 21.10 2.26
CA ASP A 26 0.48 21.53 1.86
C ASP A 26 0.43 22.82 1.01
N GLU A 27 -0.59 22.94 0.15
CA GLU A 27 -0.87 24.14 -0.67
C GLU A 27 -1.63 25.25 0.08
N LYS A 28 -1.83 25.10 1.40
CA LYS A 28 -2.44 26.11 2.29
C LYS A 28 -3.92 26.39 2.06
N PHE A 29 -4.67 25.44 1.51
CA PHE A 29 -6.12 25.54 1.47
C PHE A 29 -6.75 25.34 2.86
N ASP A 30 -7.88 26.01 3.10
CA ASP A 30 -8.72 25.75 4.30
C ASP A 30 -9.58 24.50 4.02
N VAL A 31 -9.23 23.39 4.69
CA VAL A 31 -9.83 22.09 4.42
C VAL A 31 -10.67 21.60 5.59
N ARG A 32 -11.92 21.25 5.31
CA ARG A 32 -12.79 20.45 6.19
C ARG A 32 -12.89 19.03 5.59
N ILE A 33 -12.92 18.01 6.46
CA ILE A 33 -13.19 16.64 6.05
C ILE A 33 -14.47 16.12 6.72
N LEU A 34 -15.22 15.25 6.00
CA LEU A 34 -16.33 14.49 6.57
C LEU A 34 -15.89 13.03 6.73
N VAL A 35 -15.89 12.54 7.96
CA VAL A 35 -15.51 11.17 8.31
C VAL A 35 -16.49 10.57 9.33
N ARG A 36 -16.79 9.27 9.20
CA ARG A 36 -17.69 8.55 10.12
C ARG A 36 -17.08 8.30 11.50
N ASP A 37 -15.76 8.30 11.59
CA ASP A 37 -14.99 8.03 12.80
C ASP A 37 -13.66 8.77 12.70
N ARG A 38 -13.45 9.77 13.57
CA ARG A 38 -12.23 10.58 13.59
C ARG A 38 -10.97 9.78 13.94
N ASN A 39 -11.13 8.64 14.61
CA ASN A 39 -9.98 7.80 14.93
C ASN A 39 -9.30 7.22 13.69
N LYS A 40 -10.04 7.04 12.58
CA LYS A 40 -9.48 6.56 11.31
C LYS A 40 -8.50 7.53 10.65
N VAL A 41 -8.54 8.79 11.03
CA VAL A 41 -7.66 9.83 10.48
C VAL A 41 -6.71 10.43 11.52
N LYS A 42 -6.84 10.08 12.80
CA LYS A 42 -6.05 10.62 13.91
C LYS A 42 -4.53 10.44 13.70
N GLY A 43 -4.11 9.35 13.05
CA GLY A 43 -2.70 9.05 12.76
C GLY A 43 -2.16 9.73 11.49
N GLN A 44 -2.98 10.49 10.75
CA GLN A 44 -2.55 11.16 9.53
C GLN A 44 -1.78 12.44 9.87
N SER A 45 -0.68 12.71 9.14
CA SER A 45 0.18 13.87 9.38
C SER A 45 -0.54 15.23 9.23
N TRP A 46 -1.60 15.26 8.46
CA TRP A 46 -2.43 16.45 8.20
C TRP A 46 -3.61 16.60 9.17
N ALA A 47 -3.88 15.61 10.06
CA ALA A 47 -5.09 15.59 10.89
C ALA A 47 -5.25 16.81 11.81
N SER A 48 -4.15 17.40 12.29
CA SER A 48 -4.17 18.63 13.11
C SER A 48 -4.33 19.92 12.29
N SER A 49 -4.25 19.84 10.97
CA SER A 49 -4.30 21.00 10.06
C SER A 49 -5.63 21.14 9.34
N VAL A 50 -6.62 20.31 9.66
CA VAL A 50 -7.94 20.31 9.02
C VAL A 50 -9.05 20.38 10.04
N GLU A 51 -10.19 20.93 9.63
CA GLU A 51 -11.43 20.84 10.40
C GLU A 51 -12.08 19.46 10.19
N ILE A 52 -12.38 18.74 11.26
CA ILE A 52 -12.97 17.42 11.21
C ILE A 52 -14.46 17.51 11.56
N SER A 53 -15.33 17.30 10.56
CA SER A 53 -16.76 17.04 10.74
C SER A 53 -16.96 15.53 10.89
N GLU A 54 -17.34 15.07 12.08
CA GLU A 54 -17.64 13.67 12.32
C GLU A 54 -19.12 13.40 12.04
N GLY A 55 -19.40 12.48 11.11
CA GLY A 55 -20.77 12.18 10.67
C GLY A 55 -20.80 11.27 9.44
N SER A 56 -21.99 10.89 9.03
CA SER A 56 -22.24 10.02 7.88
C SER A 56 -22.80 10.78 6.69
N ALA A 57 -22.30 10.48 5.49
CA ALA A 57 -22.88 10.98 4.24
C ALA A 57 -24.29 10.39 3.93
N GLU A 58 -24.75 9.44 4.73
CA GLU A 58 -26.11 8.89 4.70
C GLU A 58 -27.08 9.71 5.57
N ASN A 59 -26.57 10.63 6.39
CA ASN A 59 -27.37 11.46 7.29
C ASN A 59 -27.40 12.90 6.79
N ARG A 60 -28.59 13.40 6.52
CA ARG A 60 -28.81 14.75 6.01
C ARG A 60 -28.32 15.84 6.98
N ILE A 61 -28.50 15.68 8.27
CA ILE A 61 -28.05 16.65 9.29
C ILE A 61 -26.55 16.77 9.30
N ASP A 62 -25.84 15.64 9.19
CA ASP A 62 -24.38 15.61 9.15
C ASP A 62 -23.85 16.26 7.87
N LEU A 63 -24.53 16.03 6.73
CA LEU A 63 -24.20 16.68 5.46
C LEU A 63 -24.41 18.19 5.53
N ASP A 64 -25.52 18.67 6.06
CA ASP A 64 -25.81 20.09 6.19
C ASP A 64 -24.76 20.79 7.06
N ALA A 65 -24.36 20.16 8.17
CA ALA A 65 -23.28 20.66 9.04
C ALA A 65 -21.91 20.67 8.34
N ALA A 66 -21.58 19.60 7.61
CA ALA A 66 -20.30 19.48 6.92
C ALA A 66 -20.17 20.46 5.76
N LEU A 67 -21.25 20.77 5.04
CA LEU A 67 -21.28 21.63 3.85
C LEU A 67 -21.44 23.12 4.19
N ALA A 68 -21.80 23.48 5.41
CA ALA A 68 -21.99 24.86 5.82
C ALA A 68 -20.71 25.72 5.57
N GLY A 69 -20.84 26.76 4.74
CA GLY A 69 -19.76 27.68 4.40
C GLY A 69 -18.68 27.11 3.46
N ILE A 70 -18.93 25.98 2.82
CA ILE A 70 -18.04 25.37 1.84
C ILE A 70 -18.19 26.02 0.47
N HIS A 71 -17.07 26.34 -0.17
CA HIS A 71 -17.02 26.82 -1.54
C HIS A 71 -16.93 25.66 -2.54
N THR A 72 -16.01 24.70 -2.33
CA THR A 72 -15.80 23.55 -3.21
C THR A 72 -15.89 22.25 -2.42
N ALA A 73 -16.71 21.31 -2.89
CA ALA A 73 -16.91 20.04 -2.21
C ALA A 73 -16.43 18.86 -3.08
N TYR A 74 -15.48 18.08 -2.55
CA TYR A 74 -14.99 16.84 -3.18
C TYR A 74 -15.81 15.65 -2.74
N TYR A 75 -16.47 14.99 -3.71
CA TYR A 75 -17.17 13.73 -3.49
C TYR A 75 -16.29 12.56 -3.89
N LEU A 76 -15.58 11.95 -2.92
CA LEU A 76 -14.66 10.83 -3.12
C LEU A 76 -15.11 9.57 -2.38
N LEU A 77 -16.42 9.48 -2.06
CA LEU A 77 -16.98 8.31 -1.43
C LEU A 77 -17.12 7.16 -2.43
N HIS A 78 -16.90 5.95 -1.92
CA HIS A 78 -17.07 4.73 -2.67
C HIS A 78 -17.49 3.59 -1.74
N SER A 79 -18.64 2.98 -2.04
CA SER A 79 -19.34 2.07 -1.14
C SER A 79 -19.27 0.61 -1.57
N ILE A 80 -18.19 0.17 -2.25
CA ILE A 80 -18.01 -1.20 -2.76
C ILE A 80 -18.31 -2.29 -1.71
N ASN A 81 -18.17 -1.98 -0.42
CA ASN A 81 -18.30 -2.95 0.68
C ASN A 81 -19.72 -3.04 1.27
N LEU A 82 -20.73 -2.32 0.75
CA LEU A 82 -22.09 -2.27 1.33
C LEU A 82 -23.02 -3.40 0.88
N GLY A 83 -22.49 -4.48 0.30
CA GLY A 83 -23.33 -5.64 -0.08
C GLY A 83 -23.97 -5.52 -1.48
N PRO A 84 -24.94 -6.40 -1.81
CA PRO A 84 -25.46 -6.53 -3.19
C PRO A 84 -26.22 -5.32 -3.70
N ASN A 85 -26.83 -4.49 -2.83
CA ASN A 85 -27.63 -3.32 -3.19
C ASN A 85 -26.82 -2.00 -3.13
N PHE A 86 -25.48 -2.07 -3.14
CA PHE A 86 -24.64 -0.89 -2.99
C PHE A 86 -24.89 0.19 -4.05
N HIS A 87 -25.34 -0.18 -5.26
CA HIS A 87 -25.65 0.76 -6.34
C HIS A 87 -26.74 1.78 -6.00
N ASP A 88 -27.81 1.32 -5.35
CA ASP A 88 -28.93 2.21 -4.98
C ASP A 88 -28.54 3.08 -3.79
N ILE A 89 -27.77 2.54 -2.85
CA ILE A 89 -27.25 3.29 -1.70
C ILE A 89 -26.29 4.38 -2.21
N GLU A 90 -25.34 4.08 -3.10
CA GLU A 90 -24.42 5.07 -3.68
C GLU A 90 -25.18 6.18 -4.42
N ALA A 91 -26.18 5.83 -5.23
CA ALA A 91 -26.98 6.80 -5.96
C ALA A 91 -27.78 7.72 -4.98
N GLN A 92 -28.37 7.16 -3.93
CA GLN A 92 -29.08 7.94 -2.93
C GLN A 92 -28.15 8.88 -2.16
N MET A 93 -27.00 8.37 -1.68
CA MET A 93 -25.99 9.20 -1.00
C MET A 93 -25.51 10.36 -1.88
N ALA A 94 -25.32 10.14 -3.17
CA ALA A 94 -24.89 11.17 -4.12
C ALA A 94 -25.98 12.24 -4.31
N ARG A 95 -27.24 11.82 -4.41
CA ARG A 95 -28.39 12.73 -4.52
C ARG A 95 -28.56 13.58 -3.25
N ASP A 96 -28.51 12.96 -2.07
CA ASP A 96 -28.63 13.64 -0.79
C ASP A 96 -27.49 14.65 -0.59
N PHE A 97 -26.26 14.28 -1.01
CA PHE A 97 -25.11 15.16 -1.00
C PHE A 97 -25.30 16.36 -1.93
N ALA A 98 -25.76 16.14 -3.16
CA ALA A 98 -26.00 17.22 -4.13
C ALA A 98 -27.07 18.22 -3.61
N GLN A 99 -28.18 17.72 -3.06
CA GLN A 99 -29.23 18.55 -2.46
C GLN A 99 -28.73 19.33 -1.23
N ALA A 100 -27.90 18.71 -0.39
CA ALA A 100 -27.32 19.41 0.75
C ALA A 100 -26.30 20.47 0.29
N ALA A 101 -25.52 20.20 -0.73
CA ALA A 101 -24.57 21.15 -1.33
C ALA A 101 -25.29 22.35 -1.95
N GLU A 102 -26.41 22.13 -2.66
CA GLU A 102 -27.24 23.20 -3.20
C GLU A 102 -27.84 24.07 -2.09
N ALA A 103 -28.43 23.44 -1.06
CA ALA A 103 -28.97 24.16 0.08
C ALA A 103 -27.94 24.98 0.87
N ALA A 104 -26.70 24.49 0.94
CA ALA A 104 -25.57 25.18 1.57
C ALA A 104 -24.92 26.27 0.69
N GLY A 105 -25.33 26.41 -0.58
CA GLY A 105 -24.77 27.38 -1.52
C GLY A 105 -23.34 27.02 -1.98
N VAL A 106 -23.00 25.73 -2.04
CA VAL A 106 -21.71 25.28 -2.58
C VAL A 106 -21.56 25.71 -4.04
N SER A 107 -20.42 26.29 -4.39
CA SER A 107 -20.19 26.81 -5.73
C SER A 107 -19.78 25.72 -6.74
N GLN A 108 -19.10 24.66 -6.29
CA GLN A 108 -18.56 23.62 -7.16
C GLN A 108 -18.53 22.27 -6.43
N ILE A 109 -19.02 21.20 -7.08
CA ILE A 109 -18.73 19.83 -6.69
C ILE A 109 -17.65 19.27 -7.61
N VAL A 110 -16.66 18.58 -7.06
CA VAL A 110 -15.62 17.84 -7.81
C VAL A 110 -15.79 16.37 -7.51
N TYR A 111 -15.94 15.57 -8.56
CA TYR A 111 -16.15 14.12 -8.45
C TYR A 111 -15.10 13.35 -9.23
N LEU A 112 -14.50 12.33 -8.63
CA LEU A 112 -13.61 11.40 -9.31
C LEU A 112 -14.39 10.14 -9.67
N GLY A 113 -14.77 10.02 -10.94
CA GLY A 113 -15.49 8.89 -11.52
C GLY A 113 -14.57 7.85 -12.16
N GLY A 114 -15.18 6.91 -12.88
CA GLY A 114 -14.47 5.94 -13.73
C GLY A 114 -14.81 6.13 -15.21
N ILE A 115 -13.85 5.90 -16.08
CA ILE A 115 -14.07 5.94 -17.54
C ILE A 115 -15.07 4.84 -17.92
N ALA A 116 -16.18 5.22 -18.54
CA ALA A 116 -17.29 4.36 -18.90
C ALA A 116 -17.78 4.73 -20.32
N ASN A 117 -16.91 4.59 -21.32
CA ASN A 117 -17.17 4.99 -22.70
C ASN A 117 -17.70 3.82 -23.58
N ASP A 118 -17.76 2.58 -23.05
CA ASP A 118 -18.26 1.41 -23.76
C ASP A 118 -19.76 1.21 -23.54
N VAL A 119 -20.41 0.54 -24.48
CA VAL A 119 -21.84 0.15 -24.40
C VAL A 119 -22.07 -0.95 -23.35
N ASN A 120 -21.09 -1.84 -23.16
CA ASN A 120 -21.16 -2.96 -22.24
C ASN A 120 -20.27 -2.71 -21.00
N ILE A 121 -20.62 -1.68 -20.22
CA ILE A 121 -19.89 -1.36 -19.00
C ILE A 121 -20.24 -2.31 -17.84
N SER A 122 -19.29 -2.54 -16.95
CA SER A 122 -19.52 -3.32 -15.74
C SER A 122 -20.53 -2.64 -14.82
N LYS A 123 -21.19 -3.43 -13.96
CA LYS A 123 -22.08 -2.90 -12.92
C LYS A 123 -21.40 -1.81 -12.07
N HIS A 124 -20.12 -2.02 -11.75
CA HIS A 124 -19.32 -1.07 -11.00
C HIS A 124 -19.15 0.28 -11.75
N LEU A 125 -18.77 0.27 -13.03
CA LEU A 125 -18.65 1.48 -13.83
C LEU A 125 -20.01 2.16 -14.06
N ALA A 126 -21.09 1.35 -14.22
CA ALA A 126 -22.44 1.88 -14.32
C ALA A 126 -22.86 2.61 -13.02
N SER A 127 -22.52 2.06 -11.84
CA SER A 127 -22.74 2.74 -10.55
C SER A 127 -21.98 4.07 -10.48
N ARG A 128 -20.72 4.10 -10.90
CA ARG A 128 -19.92 5.33 -10.93
C ARG A 128 -20.51 6.40 -11.84
N ALA A 129 -20.97 6.01 -13.04
CA ALA A 129 -21.63 6.93 -13.95
C ALA A 129 -22.95 7.45 -13.40
N ARG A 130 -23.75 6.57 -12.74
CA ARG A 130 -24.99 6.96 -12.06
C ARG A 130 -24.72 7.93 -10.91
N THR A 131 -23.68 7.68 -10.10
CA THR A 131 -23.24 8.61 -9.04
C THR A 131 -22.96 10.00 -9.61
N GLY A 132 -22.24 10.12 -10.72
CA GLY A 132 -21.98 11.39 -11.39
C GLY A 132 -23.28 12.08 -11.84
N SER A 133 -24.21 11.32 -12.42
CA SER A 133 -25.53 11.86 -12.83
C SER A 133 -26.36 12.34 -11.63
N GLU A 134 -26.37 11.61 -10.52
CA GLU A 134 -27.09 12.03 -9.29
C GLU A 134 -26.45 13.27 -8.65
N LEU A 135 -25.14 13.39 -8.65
CA LEU A 135 -24.47 14.61 -8.20
C LEU A 135 -24.83 15.82 -9.08
N ALA A 136 -25.00 15.63 -10.38
CA ALA A 136 -25.37 16.65 -11.34
C ALA A 136 -26.89 16.92 -11.40
N SER A 137 -27.70 16.37 -10.48
CA SER A 137 -29.16 16.54 -10.47
C SER A 137 -29.66 17.87 -9.93
N THR A 138 -28.78 18.72 -9.42
CA THR A 138 -29.08 20.03 -8.84
C THR A 138 -28.45 21.17 -9.67
N SER A 139 -28.62 22.41 -9.24
CA SER A 139 -28.02 23.59 -9.90
C SER A 139 -26.53 23.75 -9.65
N VAL A 140 -25.94 23.01 -8.70
CA VAL A 140 -24.51 23.10 -8.39
C VAL A 140 -23.69 22.47 -9.52
N PRO A 141 -22.77 23.22 -10.17
CA PRO A 141 -21.90 22.66 -11.21
C PRO A 141 -21.03 21.50 -10.71
N VAL A 142 -21.02 20.37 -11.44
CA VAL A 142 -20.21 19.20 -11.12
C VAL A 142 -19.08 19.04 -12.14
N LEU A 143 -17.85 19.16 -11.67
CA LEU A 143 -16.67 18.80 -12.43
C LEU A 143 -16.39 17.31 -12.18
N GLU A 144 -16.75 16.47 -13.14
CA GLU A 144 -16.50 15.02 -13.07
C GLU A 144 -15.20 14.68 -13.81
N LEU A 145 -14.23 14.16 -13.10
CA LEU A 145 -12.98 13.60 -13.64
C LEU A 145 -13.10 12.08 -13.67
N ARG A 146 -13.04 11.49 -14.86
CA ARG A 146 -13.12 10.03 -15.03
C ARG A 146 -11.73 9.47 -15.27
N ALA A 147 -11.30 8.57 -14.41
CA ALA A 147 -10.01 7.90 -14.51
C ALA A 147 -10.18 6.41 -14.81
N GLY A 148 -9.18 5.83 -15.45
CA GLY A 148 -9.02 4.38 -15.60
C GLY A 148 -8.31 3.79 -14.38
N ILE A 149 -7.30 2.93 -14.63
CA ILE A 149 -6.48 2.33 -13.59
C ILE A 149 -5.54 3.37 -12.99
N ILE A 150 -5.66 3.60 -11.68
CA ILE A 150 -4.75 4.50 -10.95
C ILE A 150 -3.55 3.70 -10.47
N ILE A 151 -2.34 4.08 -10.90
CA ILE A 151 -1.07 3.46 -10.50
C ILE A 151 -0.49 4.23 -9.31
N GLY A 152 -0.27 3.51 -8.22
CA GLY A 152 0.39 4.02 -7.02
C GLY A 152 0.34 3.02 -5.88
N SER A 153 1.28 3.08 -4.96
CA SER A 153 1.33 2.23 -3.76
C SER A 153 0.02 2.34 -2.97
N GLY A 154 -0.61 1.23 -2.61
CA GLY A 154 -1.88 1.19 -1.91
C GLY A 154 -3.13 1.33 -2.78
N SER A 155 -3.01 1.58 -4.10
CA SER A 155 -4.13 1.50 -5.03
C SER A 155 -4.56 0.05 -5.23
N ALA A 156 -5.85 -0.26 -5.07
CA ALA A 156 -6.36 -1.62 -5.18
C ALA A 156 -6.03 -2.27 -6.54
N SER A 157 -6.17 -1.52 -7.63
CA SER A 157 -5.88 -1.99 -8.98
C SER A 157 -4.38 -2.27 -9.18
N PHE A 158 -3.52 -1.39 -8.67
CA PHE A 158 -2.08 -1.57 -8.75
C PHE A 158 -1.60 -2.71 -7.86
N GLU A 159 -2.12 -2.83 -6.63
CA GLU A 159 -1.77 -3.93 -5.73
C GLU A 159 -2.18 -5.29 -6.30
N MET A 160 -3.35 -5.37 -6.94
CA MET A 160 -3.78 -6.58 -7.65
C MET A 160 -2.80 -6.94 -8.77
N LEU A 161 -2.44 -5.99 -9.63
CA LEU A 161 -1.45 -6.18 -10.70
C LEU A 161 -0.11 -6.63 -10.13
N ARG A 162 0.37 -5.97 -9.10
CA ARG A 162 1.64 -6.24 -8.42
C ARG A 162 1.68 -7.66 -7.86
N HIS A 163 0.70 -8.03 -7.05
CA HIS A 163 0.68 -9.35 -6.42
C HIS A 163 0.52 -10.49 -7.43
N LEU A 164 -0.35 -10.35 -8.43
CA LEU A 164 -0.49 -11.34 -9.49
C LEU A 164 0.82 -11.54 -10.25
N THR A 165 1.44 -10.44 -10.67
CA THR A 165 2.69 -10.49 -11.44
C THR A 165 3.84 -11.03 -10.62
N HIS A 166 3.94 -10.65 -9.34
CA HIS A 166 5.03 -11.09 -8.47
C HIS A 166 4.93 -12.58 -8.13
N ARG A 167 3.71 -13.09 -7.88
CA ARG A 167 3.49 -14.46 -7.42
C ARG A 167 3.43 -15.49 -8.55
N LEU A 168 2.93 -15.12 -9.72
CA LEU A 168 2.64 -16.07 -10.79
C LEU A 168 3.61 -15.93 -11.96
N PRO A 169 4.57 -16.86 -12.14
CA PRO A 169 5.45 -16.89 -13.32
C PRO A 169 4.69 -17.30 -14.59
N ILE A 170 3.65 -18.13 -14.43
CA ILE A 170 2.74 -18.57 -15.49
C ILE A 170 1.32 -18.24 -15.04
N MET A 171 0.58 -17.53 -15.88
CA MET A 171 -0.79 -17.10 -15.59
C MET A 171 -1.74 -17.58 -16.67
N THR A 172 -2.74 -18.36 -16.27
CA THR A 172 -3.92 -18.60 -17.11
C THR A 172 -4.88 -17.43 -16.92
N THR A 173 -5.14 -16.67 -17.98
CA THR A 173 -5.89 -15.42 -17.90
C THR A 173 -7.11 -15.43 -18.81
N PRO A 174 -8.21 -14.75 -18.42
CA PRO A 174 -9.32 -14.50 -19.30
C PRO A 174 -8.92 -13.60 -20.47
N LYS A 175 -9.75 -13.59 -21.53
CA LYS A 175 -9.52 -12.75 -22.73
C LYS A 175 -9.43 -11.25 -22.40
N TRP A 176 -10.16 -10.76 -21.39
CA TRP A 176 -10.22 -9.34 -21.04
C TRP A 176 -8.88 -8.76 -20.56
N VAL A 177 -7.91 -9.58 -20.15
CA VAL A 177 -6.55 -9.11 -19.81
C VAL A 177 -5.86 -8.43 -21.00
N MET A 178 -6.35 -8.65 -22.22
CA MET A 178 -5.89 -8.01 -23.44
C MET A 178 -6.69 -6.75 -23.82
N ASN A 179 -7.72 -6.38 -23.05
CA ASN A 179 -8.45 -5.15 -23.29
C ASN A 179 -7.57 -3.94 -22.98
N ARG A 180 -7.74 -2.87 -23.73
CA ARG A 180 -6.98 -1.65 -23.57
C ARG A 180 -7.50 -0.87 -22.37
N THR A 181 -6.58 -0.30 -21.64
CA THR A 181 -6.84 0.60 -20.53
C THR A 181 -5.93 1.82 -20.62
N HIS A 182 -6.36 2.92 -20.05
CA HIS A 182 -5.62 4.18 -19.99
C HIS A 182 -5.20 4.45 -18.55
N PRO A 183 -4.09 3.85 -18.07
CA PRO A 183 -3.63 4.01 -16.70
C PRO A 183 -3.15 5.45 -16.46
N ILE A 184 -3.30 5.91 -15.22
CA ILE A 184 -2.83 7.23 -14.78
C ILE A 184 -2.11 7.10 -13.44
N ALA A 185 -1.01 7.84 -13.25
CA ALA A 185 -0.32 7.88 -11.97
C ALA A 185 -1.14 8.62 -10.92
N ILE A 186 -1.10 8.17 -9.66
CA ILE A 186 -1.79 8.85 -8.55
C ILE A 186 -1.37 10.31 -8.42
N ARG A 187 -0.09 10.65 -8.66
CA ARG A 187 0.39 12.03 -8.61
C ARG A 187 -0.33 12.92 -9.63
N ASP A 188 -0.62 12.42 -10.81
CA ASP A 188 -1.30 13.16 -11.88
C ASP A 188 -2.80 13.30 -11.58
N VAL A 189 -3.43 12.28 -10.98
CA VAL A 189 -4.81 12.40 -10.46
C VAL A 189 -4.89 13.49 -9.40
N LEU A 190 -3.94 13.52 -8.46
CA LEU A 190 -3.88 14.54 -7.41
C LEU A 190 -3.60 15.94 -8.00
N TYR A 191 -2.77 16.03 -9.03
CA TYR A 191 -2.54 17.27 -9.77
C TYR A 191 -3.85 17.83 -10.33
N TYR A 192 -4.63 17.02 -11.05
CA TYR A 192 -5.90 17.48 -11.61
C TYR A 192 -6.92 17.82 -10.51
N LEU A 193 -7.03 17.00 -9.47
CA LEU A 193 -7.92 17.28 -8.33
C LEU A 193 -7.52 18.57 -7.61
N LYS A 194 -6.24 18.81 -7.36
CA LYS A 194 -5.74 20.03 -6.71
C LYS A 194 -6.04 21.27 -7.56
N ASN A 195 -5.74 21.22 -8.86
CA ASN A 195 -5.99 22.34 -9.74
C ASN A 195 -7.49 22.62 -9.95
N ALA A 196 -8.36 21.61 -9.78
CA ALA A 196 -9.81 21.81 -9.77
C ALA A 196 -10.27 22.75 -8.63
N ALA A 197 -9.58 22.78 -7.48
CA ALA A 197 -9.85 23.74 -6.40
C ALA A 197 -9.46 25.18 -6.74
N GLU A 198 -8.54 25.36 -7.68
CA GLU A 198 -8.01 26.67 -8.10
C GLU A 198 -8.87 27.36 -9.18
N LEU A 199 -9.80 26.61 -9.78
CA LEU A 199 -10.66 27.18 -10.83
C LEU A 199 -11.42 28.39 -10.30
N THR A 200 -11.33 29.49 -11.02
CA THR A 200 -12.00 30.76 -10.66
C THR A 200 -13.49 30.75 -11.00
N THR A 201 -13.85 29.98 -12.04
CA THR A 201 -15.23 29.84 -12.50
C THR A 201 -15.67 28.38 -12.35
N PRO A 202 -16.81 28.11 -11.70
CA PRO A 202 -17.35 26.77 -11.59
C PRO A 202 -17.64 26.13 -12.96
N VAL A 203 -17.35 24.84 -13.09
CA VAL A 203 -17.50 24.10 -14.35
C VAL A 203 -18.35 22.86 -14.13
N GLY A 204 -19.47 22.77 -14.85
CA GLY A 204 -20.36 21.60 -14.88
C GLY A 204 -20.08 20.75 -16.11
N LYS A 205 -19.01 19.93 -16.10
CA LYS A 205 -18.60 19.10 -17.25
C LYS A 205 -17.94 17.80 -16.80
N VAL A 206 -17.99 16.82 -17.71
CA VAL A 206 -17.33 15.53 -17.57
C VAL A 206 -16.08 15.50 -18.41
N PHE A 207 -14.96 15.12 -17.81
CA PHE A 207 -13.67 14.97 -18.48
C PHE A 207 -13.06 13.59 -18.19
N ASP A 208 -12.43 13.00 -19.20
CA ASP A 208 -11.65 11.78 -19.04
C ASP A 208 -10.18 12.13 -18.82
N ILE A 209 -9.57 11.56 -17.79
CA ILE A 209 -8.15 11.76 -17.47
C ILE A 209 -7.41 10.41 -17.59
N GLY A 210 -6.26 10.46 -18.25
CA GLY A 210 -5.38 9.30 -18.47
C GLY A 210 -3.93 9.72 -18.46
N GLY A 211 -3.02 8.78 -18.30
CA GLY A 211 -1.59 9.02 -18.47
C GLY A 211 -1.19 9.14 -19.95
N PRO A 212 0.10 9.16 -20.27
CA PRO A 212 0.55 9.30 -21.66
C PRO A 212 0.44 8.01 -22.51
N GLU A 213 0.10 6.87 -21.90
CA GLU A 213 0.14 5.56 -22.54
C GLU A 213 -1.19 4.82 -22.44
N VAL A 214 -1.61 4.21 -23.54
CA VAL A 214 -2.71 3.23 -23.58
C VAL A 214 -2.09 1.84 -23.69
N LEU A 215 -2.37 0.97 -22.72
CA LEU A 215 -1.77 -0.36 -22.61
C LEU A 215 -2.83 -1.41 -22.32
N THR A 216 -2.54 -2.69 -22.63
CA THR A 216 -3.33 -3.78 -22.08
C THR A 216 -2.93 -4.09 -20.64
N TYR A 217 -3.80 -4.74 -19.89
CA TYR A 217 -3.44 -5.19 -18.54
C TYR A 217 -2.25 -6.16 -18.57
N ALA A 218 -2.16 -6.99 -19.62
CA ALA A 218 -1.02 -7.87 -19.86
C ALA A 218 0.30 -7.08 -20.06
N ASP A 219 0.27 -5.99 -20.83
CA ASP A 219 1.44 -5.14 -21.03
C ASP A 219 1.91 -4.49 -19.72
N MET A 220 0.97 -4.03 -18.90
CA MET A 220 1.30 -3.50 -17.57
C MET A 220 1.94 -4.55 -16.68
N MET A 221 1.44 -5.82 -16.69
CA MET A 221 2.09 -6.93 -15.97
C MET A 221 3.51 -7.19 -16.45
N GLN A 222 3.77 -7.15 -17.75
CA GLN A 222 5.12 -7.35 -18.30
C GLN A 222 6.04 -6.17 -17.96
N LYS A 223 5.55 -4.92 -18.05
CA LYS A 223 6.31 -3.73 -17.60
C LYS A 223 6.67 -3.85 -16.12
N PHE A 224 5.70 -4.20 -15.27
CA PHE A 224 5.93 -4.42 -13.85
C PHE A 224 6.97 -5.51 -13.60
N ALA A 225 6.86 -6.67 -14.26
CA ALA A 225 7.80 -7.77 -14.11
C ALA A 225 9.24 -7.33 -14.45
N LYS A 226 9.42 -6.60 -15.55
CA LYS A 226 10.72 -6.07 -15.98
C LYS A 226 11.31 -5.11 -14.94
N LEU A 227 10.53 -4.14 -14.46
CA LEU A 227 10.96 -3.14 -13.49
C LEU A 227 11.28 -3.74 -12.12
N SER A 228 10.54 -4.79 -11.72
CA SER A 228 10.80 -5.54 -10.48
C SER A 228 11.91 -6.58 -10.60
N GLY A 229 12.64 -6.65 -11.73
CA GLY A 229 13.70 -7.62 -11.96
C GLY A 229 13.24 -9.07 -12.01
N LEU A 230 11.96 -9.30 -12.37
CA LEU A 230 11.38 -10.62 -12.53
C LEU A 230 11.55 -11.10 -13.99
N LYS A 231 11.58 -12.43 -14.19
CA LYS A 231 11.56 -13.01 -15.54
C LYS A 231 10.23 -12.66 -16.25
N LYS A 232 10.25 -12.65 -17.59
CA LYS A 232 9.03 -12.48 -18.41
C LYS A 232 7.93 -13.43 -17.94
N ARG A 233 6.70 -12.92 -17.80
CA ARG A 233 5.55 -13.72 -17.37
C ARG A 233 4.91 -14.43 -18.58
N TRP A 234 4.58 -15.71 -18.40
CA TRP A 234 3.86 -16.48 -19.41
C TRP A 234 2.36 -16.27 -19.20
N ILE A 235 1.74 -15.51 -20.09
CA ILE A 235 0.30 -15.20 -20.03
C ILE A 235 -0.42 -16.07 -21.08
N ILE A 236 -1.13 -17.09 -20.59
CA ILE A 236 -1.87 -18.05 -21.42
C ILE A 236 -3.36 -17.68 -21.39
N LYS A 237 -3.91 -17.32 -22.53
CA LYS A 237 -5.32 -16.95 -22.66
C LYS A 237 -6.20 -18.19 -22.62
N VAL A 238 -7.20 -18.22 -21.76
CA VAL A 238 -8.21 -19.30 -21.71
C VAL A 238 -9.60 -18.71 -21.92
N PRO A 239 -10.41 -19.33 -22.81
CA PRO A 239 -11.71 -18.77 -23.18
C PRO A 239 -12.78 -18.92 -22.10
N VAL A 240 -12.58 -19.77 -21.08
CA VAL A 240 -13.62 -20.26 -20.17
C VAL A 240 -13.64 -19.58 -18.78
N LEU A 241 -12.69 -18.71 -18.47
CA LEU A 241 -12.66 -18.06 -17.15
C LEU A 241 -13.69 -16.92 -17.04
N THR A 242 -14.75 -17.16 -16.28
CA THR A 242 -15.73 -16.12 -15.94
C THR A 242 -15.13 -15.10 -14.95
N PRO A 243 -15.65 -13.86 -14.92
CA PRO A 243 -15.21 -12.85 -13.95
C PRO A 243 -15.33 -13.31 -12.49
N GLY A 244 -16.36 -14.10 -12.17
CA GLY A 244 -16.57 -14.68 -10.85
C GLY A 244 -15.44 -15.64 -10.44
N LEU A 245 -15.07 -16.59 -11.29
CA LEU A 245 -13.96 -17.50 -11.05
C LEU A 245 -12.61 -16.75 -10.96
N SER A 246 -12.42 -15.76 -11.84
CA SER A 246 -11.21 -14.93 -11.81
C SER A 246 -11.08 -14.17 -10.49
N SER A 247 -12.16 -13.60 -9.94
CA SER A 247 -12.13 -12.86 -8.69
C SER A 247 -11.86 -13.76 -7.47
N LEU A 248 -12.37 -14.99 -7.46
CA LEU A 248 -12.06 -15.99 -6.42
C LEU A 248 -10.58 -16.37 -6.46
N TRP A 249 -10.04 -16.61 -7.67
CA TRP A 249 -8.62 -16.90 -7.87
C TRP A 249 -7.73 -15.74 -7.40
N ILE A 250 -8.09 -14.50 -7.74
CA ILE A 250 -7.37 -13.31 -7.29
C ILE A 250 -7.38 -13.21 -5.76
N GLY A 251 -8.53 -13.42 -5.11
CA GLY A 251 -8.63 -13.42 -3.64
C GLY A 251 -7.79 -14.51 -2.98
N LEU A 252 -7.57 -15.66 -3.66
CA LEU A 252 -6.69 -16.72 -3.17
C LEU A 252 -5.20 -16.39 -3.34
N VAL A 253 -4.84 -15.77 -4.47
CA VAL A 253 -3.44 -15.51 -4.85
C VAL A 253 -2.94 -14.15 -4.33
N THR A 254 -3.82 -13.22 -4.03
CA THR A 254 -3.45 -11.86 -3.58
C THR A 254 -4.04 -11.56 -2.20
N PRO A 255 -3.45 -10.66 -1.41
CA PRO A 255 -4.04 -10.21 -0.15
C PRO A 255 -5.20 -9.22 -0.38
N VAL A 256 -5.49 -8.82 -1.62
CA VAL A 256 -6.60 -7.92 -1.94
C VAL A 256 -7.92 -8.62 -1.63
N PRO A 257 -8.79 -8.04 -0.77
CA PRO A 257 -10.06 -8.64 -0.42
C PRO A 257 -10.91 -8.94 -1.66
N THR A 258 -11.53 -10.12 -1.72
CA THR A 258 -12.35 -10.56 -2.87
C THR A 258 -13.49 -9.57 -3.16
N ALA A 259 -14.03 -8.93 -2.11
CA ALA A 259 -15.05 -7.90 -2.24
C ALA A 259 -14.58 -6.69 -3.08
N LEU A 260 -13.31 -6.32 -3.00
CA LEU A 260 -12.69 -5.28 -3.83
C LEU A 260 -12.25 -5.83 -5.20
N ALA A 261 -11.65 -7.01 -5.22
CA ALA A 261 -11.14 -7.60 -6.46
C ALA A 261 -12.26 -7.84 -7.50
N ARG A 262 -13.45 -8.27 -7.06
CA ARG A 262 -14.57 -8.60 -7.95
C ARG A 262 -15.08 -7.43 -8.80
N PRO A 263 -15.39 -6.24 -8.25
CA PRO A 263 -15.76 -5.06 -9.03
C PRO A 263 -14.64 -4.59 -9.97
N LEU A 264 -13.37 -4.62 -9.49
CA LEU A 264 -12.22 -4.21 -10.28
C LEU A 264 -12.00 -5.11 -11.49
N VAL A 265 -12.06 -6.43 -11.31
CA VAL A 265 -12.03 -7.40 -12.43
C VAL A 265 -13.18 -7.16 -13.39
N GLY A 266 -14.37 -6.91 -12.85
CA GLY A 266 -15.54 -6.55 -13.67
C GLY A 266 -15.28 -5.34 -14.56
N SER A 267 -14.56 -4.34 -14.08
CA SER A 267 -14.24 -3.13 -14.85
C SER A 267 -13.23 -3.36 -15.99
N LEU A 268 -12.44 -4.45 -15.94
CA LEU A 268 -11.49 -4.79 -17.00
C LEU A 268 -12.12 -5.55 -18.17
N ILE A 269 -13.38 -5.95 -18.06
CA ILE A 269 -14.09 -6.69 -19.14
C ILE A 269 -14.30 -5.82 -20.38
N SER A 270 -14.47 -4.51 -20.18
CA SER A 270 -14.61 -3.50 -21.24
C SER A 270 -13.29 -2.74 -21.41
N GLU A 271 -13.10 -2.13 -22.56
CA GLU A 271 -12.02 -1.18 -22.75
C GLU A 271 -12.26 0.09 -21.91
N VAL A 272 -11.22 0.55 -21.24
CA VAL A 272 -11.26 1.72 -20.35
C VAL A 272 -10.23 2.72 -20.85
N VAL A 273 -10.57 3.40 -21.97
CA VAL A 273 -9.68 4.38 -22.63
C VAL A 273 -10.35 5.75 -22.60
N ALA A 274 -9.59 6.77 -22.23
CA ALA A 274 -10.04 8.16 -22.22
C ALA A 274 -10.46 8.60 -23.63
N ASP A 275 -11.58 9.29 -23.72
CA ASP A 275 -12.08 9.87 -24.96
C ASP A 275 -11.35 11.21 -25.21
N PRO A 276 -10.60 11.37 -26.31
CA PRO A 276 -9.90 12.61 -26.61
C PRO A 276 -10.82 13.82 -26.71
N GLN A 277 -12.11 13.64 -27.04
CA GLN A 277 -13.07 14.72 -27.07
C GLN A 277 -13.50 15.22 -25.69
N LYS A 278 -13.21 14.44 -24.66
CA LYS A 278 -13.44 14.76 -23.25
C LYS A 278 -12.14 15.09 -22.52
N SER A 279 -11.07 15.47 -23.24
CA SER A 279 -9.81 15.89 -22.59
C SER A 279 -10.02 17.09 -21.70
N ILE A 280 -9.36 17.08 -20.53
CA ILE A 280 -9.35 18.21 -19.59
C ILE A 280 -8.32 19.28 -19.95
N ASP A 281 -7.42 19.04 -20.90
CA ASP A 281 -6.25 19.88 -21.20
C ASP A 281 -6.61 21.33 -21.51
N GLY A 282 -7.79 21.57 -22.08
CA GLY A 282 -8.30 22.93 -22.35
C GLY A 282 -8.77 23.68 -21.10
N LEU A 283 -8.99 22.99 -19.98
CA LEU A 283 -9.42 23.57 -18.70
C LEU A 283 -8.29 23.59 -17.67
N ILE A 284 -7.64 22.44 -17.50
CA ILE A 284 -6.47 22.26 -16.62
C ILE A 284 -5.38 21.62 -17.47
N PRO A 285 -4.41 22.42 -17.96
CA PRO A 285 -3.30 21.89 -18.75
C PRO A 285 -2.49 20.87 -17.97
N PRO A 286 -1.87 19.87 -18.63
CA PRO A 286 -0.99 18.92 -17.96
C PRO A 286 0.20 19.64 -17.29
N PRO A 287 0.89 19.01 -16.33
CA PRO A 287 2.10 19.55 -15.74
C PRO A 287 3.14 19.93 -16.81
N HIS A 288 3.96 20.94 -16.54
CA HIS A 288 4.98 21.41 -17.49
C HIS A 288 5.94 20.31 -17.96
N GLU A 289 6.27 19.38 -17.07
CA GLU A 289 7.08 18.19 -17.34
C GLU A 289 6.31 17.04 -18.03
N GLY A 290 5.03 17.25 -18.32
CA GLY A 290 4.15 16.24 -18.86
C GLY A 290 3.59 15.28 -17.79
N LEU A 291 2.67 14.40 -18.21
CA LEU A 291 2.09 13.36 -17.36
C LEU A 291 3.09 12.22 -17.17
N THR A 292 2.99 11.56 -16.04
CA THR A 292 3.87 10.46 -15.62
C THR A 292 3.61 9.21 -16.46
N ASP A 293 4.62 8.69 -17.13
CA ASP A 293 4.53 7.43 -17.84
C ASP A 293 4.39 6.23 -16.89
N VAL A 294 3.89 5.12 -17.41
CA VAL A 294 3.57 3.92 -16.60
C VAL A 294 4.81 3.32 -15.93
N ALA A 295 5.98 3.38 -16.58
CA ALA A 295 7.21 2.83 -16.00
C ALA A 295 7.66 3.67 -14.80
N THR A 296 7.64 4.98 -14.93
CA THR A 296 7.92 5.94 -13.84
C THR A 296 6.90 5.81 -12.71
N ALA A 297 5.59 5.69 -13.03
CA ALA A 297 4.54 5.48 -12.03
C ALA A 297 4.74 4.18 -11.23
N ILE A 298 5.11 3.09 -11.90
CA ILE A 298 5.44 1.80 -11.26
C ILE A 298 6.69 1.95 -10.39
N ASN A 299 7.76 2.57 -10.89
CA ASN A 299 8.98 2.78 -10.11
C ASN A 299 8.72 3.62 -8.87
N LEU A 300 7.95 4.71 -8.97
CA LEU A 300 7.55 5.52 -7.83
C LEU A 300 6.68 4.72 -6.82
N ALA A 301 5.82 3.83 -7.30
CA ALA A 301 5.05 2.96 -6.42
C ALA A 301 5.93 1.91 -5.75
N LEU A 302 6.94 1.38 -6.45
CA LEU A 302 7.92 0.43 -5.92
C LEU A 302 8.96 1.10 -5.00
N SER A 303 9.43 2.30 -5.31
CA SER A 303 10.39 3.03 -4.48
C SER A 303 9.80 3.44 -3.14
N LYS A 304 8.49 3.73 -3.07
CA LYS A 304 7.75 3.83 -1.79
C LYS A 304 7.80 2.54 -0.96
N ILE A 305 8.10 1.43 -1.60
CA ILE A 305 8.21 0.11 -0.97
C ILE A 305 9.68 -0.24 -0.66
N THR A 306 10.63 0.21 -1.48
CA THR A 306 12.04 -0.19 -1.41
C THR A 306 13.01 0.89 -0.96
N GLU A 307 12.71 2.15 -1.18
CA GLU A 307 13.59 3.27 -0.83
C GLU A 307 12.84 4.27 0.02
N HIS A 308 13.44 4.68 1.13
CA HIS A 308 12.93 5.63 2.11
C HIS A 308 12.73 7.07 1.57
N HIS A 309 12.57 7.27 0.26
CA HIS A 309 12.32 8.54 -0.38
C HIS A 309 10.93 8.60 -0.99
N VAL A 310 9.94 8.77 -0.12
CA VAL A 310 8.74 9.49 -0.53
C VAL A 310 9.16 10.96 -0.57
N GLU A 311 8.77 11.70 -1.61
CA GLU A 311 8.67 13.15 -1.54
C GLU A 311 7.60 13.57 -0.53
N THR A 312 7.82 13.25 0.71
CA THR A 312 7.33 13.99 1.83
C THR A 312 8.43 14.98 2.11
N ARG A 313 8.10 16.26 2.06
CA ARG A 313 9.02 17.34 2.39
C ARG A 313 9.73 17.02 3.71
N TRP A 314 11.00 17.13 3.70
CA TRP A 314 12.05 17.44 4.67
C TRP A 314 11.76 17.43 6.19
N SER A 315 10.52 17.36 6.68
CA SER A 315 10.20 17.41 8.12
C SER A 315 10.09 16.04 8.83
N ASP A 316 10.00 14.93 8.07
CA ASP A 316 9.80 13.58 8.66
C ASP A 316 11.02 12.67 8.54
N ALA A 317 12.22 13.25 8.53
CA ALA A 317 13.49 12.52 8.58
C ALA A 317 13.74 11.97 9.98
N THR A 318 12.87 11.05 10.46
CA THR A 318 13.16 10.26 11.65
C THR A 318 12.85 8.80 11.36
N SER A 319 13.92 8.03 11.26
CA SER A 319 14.06 6.58 11.13
C SER A 319 13.82 6.01 9.72
N PRO A 320 14.79 5.21 9.22
CA PRO A 320 14.62 4.44 8.00
C PRO A 320 13.51 3.40 8.23
N THR A 321 12.36 3.61 7.57
CA THR A 321 11.28 2.64 7.59
C THR A 321 11.66 1.44 6.72
N ALA A 322 11.52 0.24 7.26
CA ALA A 322 11.77 -0.99 6.52
C ALA A 322 10.91 -1.06 5.23
N PRO A 323 11.36 -1.73 4.15
CA PRO A 323 10.65 -1.78 2.85
C PRO A 323 9.19 -2.25 2.93
N TRP A 324 8.82 -2.90 4.00
CA TRP A 324 7.48 -3.43 4.28
C TRP A 324 6.61 -2.51 5.13
N GLN A 325 7.10 -1.38 5.60
CA GLN A 325 6.24 -0.45 6.34
C GLN A 325 5.28 0.22 5.36
N LYS A 326 4.00 0.14 5.71
CA LYS A 326 2.93 0.75 4.93
C LYS A 326 3.07 2.27 5.00
N ALA A 327 2.83 2.96 3.88
CA ALA A 327 2.69 4.40 3.92
C ALA A 327 1.47 4.76 4.78
N GLN A 328 1.59 5.83 5.54
CA GLN A 328 0.49 6.32 6.37
C GLN A 328 -0.72 6.63 5.47
N GLY A 329 -1.88 6.01 5.76
CA GLY A 329 -3.09 6.09 4.95
C GLY A 329 -3.27 5.00 3.90
N ASP A 330 -2.29 4.09 3.74
CA ASP A 330 -2.49 2.90 2.92
C ASP A 330 -3.39 1.87 3.66
N PRO A 331 -4.27 1.17 2.93
CA PRO A 331 -5.12 0.15 3.54
C PRO A 331 -4.29 -1.04 4.07
N GLU A 332 -4.85 -1.81 5.03
CA GLU A 332 -4.13 -2.91 5.68
C GLU A 332 -3.63 -4.00 4.72
N TRP A 333 -4.29 -4.18 3.58
CA TRP A 333 -3.89 -5.13 2.54
C TRP A 333 -2.85 -4.59 1.54
N ALA A 334 -2.52 -3.29 1.61
CA ALA A 334 -1.47 -2.69 0.79
C ALA A 334 -0.09 -3.02 1.32
N GLY A 335 0.90 -2.92 0.47
CA GLY A 335 2.30 -3.17 0.80
C GLY A 335 2.77 -4.58 0.43
N GLU A 336 4.04 -4.85 0.73
CA GLU A 336 4.68 -6.11 0.38
C GLU A 336 4.24 -7.25 1.31
N THR A 337 4.23 -8.48 0.80
CA THR A 337 3.99 -9.66 1.64
C THR A 337 5.22 -9.94 2.48
N ILE A 338 5.06 -9.85 3.81
CA ILE A 338 6.10 -10.16 4.77
C ILE A 338 5.65 -11.37 5.57
N LEU A 339 6.55 -12.29 5.72
CA LEU A 339 6.35 -13.48 6.53
C LEU A 339 7.20 -13.34 7.79
N ARG A 340 6.59 -13.51 8.96
CA ARG A 340 7.24 -13.31 10.25
C ARG A 340 7.09 -14.52 11.15
N ASP A 341 8.12 -14.81 11.91
CA ASP A 341 8.08 -15.68 13.07
C ASP A 341 8.51 -14.86 14.28
N HIS A 342 7.57 -14.59 15.17
CA HIS A 342 7.76 -13.78 16.37
C HIS A 342 7.71 -14.67 17.60
N ARG A 343 8.72 -14.55 18.48
CA ARG A 343 8.86 -15.29 19.71
C ARG A 343 9.25 -14.37 20.84
N GLU A 344 8.71 -14.61 22.02
CA GLU A 344 9.08 -13.87 23.22
C GLU A 344 9.21 -14.79 24.44
N VAL A 345 10.03 -14.36 25.38
CA VAL A 345 10.17 -14.99 26.71
C VAL A 345 10.40 -13.91 27.76
N ILE A 346 9.79 -14.10 28.92
CA ILE A 346 10.00 -13.24 30.09
C ILE A 346 10.84 -14.01 31.11
N THR A 347 11.86 -13.36 31.70
CA THR A 347 12.81 -13.98 32.63
C THR A 347 13.16 -13.03 33.76
N GLU A 348 13.58 -13.60 34.91
CA GLU A 348 14.16 -12.85 36.06
C GLU A 348 15.66 -12.56 35.85
N VAL A 349 16.29 -13.06 34.81
CA VAL A 349 17.71 -12.80 34.52
C VAL A 349 17.85 -11.36 34.07
N SER A 350 18.88 -10.64 34.58
CA SER A 350 19.05 -9.23 34.25
C SER A 350 19.29 -8.99 32.77
N ARG A 351 18.84 -7.87 32.27
CA ARG A 351 18.94 -7.42 30.88
C ARG A 351 20.39 -7.49 30.38
N GLU A 352 21.38 -7.07 31.18
CA GLU A 352 22.79 -7.05 30.81
C GLU A 352 23.34 -8.46 30.54
N LYS A 353 22.94 -9.45 31.37
CA LYS A 353 23.35 -10.85 31.19
C LYS A 353 22.75 -11.47 29.96
N VAL A 354 21.47 -11.21 29.72
CA VAL A 354 20.78 -11.69 28.47
C VAL A 354 21.41 -11.03 27.25
N TRP A 355 21.64 -9.72 27.30
CA TRP A 355 22.23 -8.98 26.18
C TRP A 355 23.61 -9.52 25.81
N ARG A 356 24.47 -9.80 26.78
CA ARG A 356 25.81 -10.37 26.55
C ARG A 356 25.72 -11.67 25.74
N GLN A 357 24.74 -12.53 25.99
CA GLN A 357 24.56 -13.76 25.22
C GLN A 357 24.09 -13.45 23.78
N ILE A 358 23.17 -12.47 23.60
CA ILE A 358 22.70 -12.05 22.28
C ILE A 358 23.84 -11.44 21.48
N GLU A 359 24.63 -10.55 22.07
CA GLU A 359 25.78 -9.94 21.39
C GLU A 359 26.86 -10.98 21.04
N GLY A 360 26.98 -12.06 21.85
CA GLY A 360 27.88 -13.18 21.60
C GLY A 360 27.41 -14.20 20.56
N ILE A 361 26.27 -14.03 19.89
CA ILE A 361 25.68 -15.01 18.96
C ILE A 361 26.59 -15.28 17.74
N GLY A 362 26.66 -16.52 17.29
CA GLY A 362 27.46 -16.97 16.14
C GLY A 362 28.93 -17.24 16.46
N GLY A 363 29.74 -17.54 15.43
CA GLY A 363 31.16 -17.86 15.59
C GLY A 363 31.40 -19.05 16.53
N GLU A 364 32.35 -18.90 17.48
CA GLU A 364 32.71 -19.94 18.44
C GLU A 364 31.59 -20.24 19.47
N HIS A 365 30.76 -19.27 19.80
CA HIS A 365 29.64 -19.44 20.73
C HIS A 365 28.45 -20.16 20.09
N GLY A 366 28.40 -20.28 18.77
CA GLY A 366 27.33 -20.92 18.02
C GLY A 366 26.00 -20.17 18.07
N TRP A 367 24.92 -20.85 17.65
CA TRP A 367 23.57 -20.28 17.54
C TRP A 367 22.61 -20.77 18.64
N PHE A 368 23.16 -21.09 19.81
CA PHE A 368 22.43 -21.54 21.00
C PHE A 368 21.49 -22.74 20.79
N GLY A 369 21.78 -23.57 19.83
CA GLY A 369 21.09 -24.82 19.60
C GLY A 369 20.89 -25.09 18.11
N SER A 370 20.75 -26.38 17.80
CA SER A 370 20.56 -26.84 16.42
C SER A 370 21.69 -26.44 15.46
N ASP A 371 22.94 -26.28 15.97
CA ASP A 371 24.09 -25.85 15.17
C ASP A 371 24.32 -26.72 13.93
N PHE A 372 23.96 -28.01 14.00
CA PHE A 372 24.01 -28.92 12.86
C PHE A 372 23.06 -28.49 11.71
N LEU A 373 21.91 -27.89 12.02
CA LEU A 373 20.99 -27.36 11.00
C LEU A 373 21.56 -26.09 10.36
N TRP A 374 22.16 -25.23 11.16
CA TRP A 374 22.86 -24.04 10.65
C TRP A 374 24.07 -24.43 9.79
N TRP A 375 24.84 -25.46 10.22
CA TRP A 375 25.93 -26.02 9.42
C TRP A 375 25.42 -26.59 8.09
N GLY A 376 24.37 -27.41 8.13
CA GLY A 376 23.73 -27.96 6.93
C GLY A 376 23.22 -26.87 5.99
N ARG A 377 22.62 -25.81 6.55
CA ARG A 377 22.18 -24.63 5.78
C ARG A 377 23.35 -23.90 5.12
N GLY A 378 24.47 -23.71 5.86
CA GLY A 378 25.68 -23.11 5.32
C GLY A 378 26.31 -23.92 4.20
N LEU A 379 26.26 -25.27 4.29
CA LEU A 379 26.72 -26.17 3.25
C LEU A 379 25.88 -26.03 1.98
N LEU A 380 24.53 -26.03 2.11
CA LEU A 380 23.61 -25.79 1.00
C LEU A 380 23.87 -24.43 0.33
N ASP A 381 24.10 -23.41 1.13
CA ASP A 381 24.38 -22.06 0.63
C ASP A 381 25.62 -22.04 -0.27
N ARG A 382 26.67 -22.77 0.09
CA ARG A 382 27.87 -22.91 -0.76
C ARG A 382 27.56 -23.60 -2.07
N PHE A 383 26.74 -24.64 -2.09
CA PHE A 383 26.38 -25.31 -3.34
C PHE A 383 25.66 -24.41 -4.33
N VAL A 384 24.92 -23.40 -3.84
CA VAL A 384 24.21 -22.42 -4.67
C VAL A 384 25.03 -21.13 -4.89
N GLY A 385 26.28 -21.09 -4.50
CA GLY A 385 27.19 -19.96 -4.71
C GLY A 385 27.12 -18.86 -3.65
N GLY A 386 26.54 -19.14 -2.49
CA GLY A 386 26.46 -18.22 -1.37
C GLY A 386 27.71 -18.21 -0.47
N VAL A 387 27.68 -17.39 0.58
CA VAL A 387 28.84 -17.13 1.47
C VAL A 387 29.16 -18.29 2.43
N GLY A 388 28.18 -19.14 2.74
CA GLY A 388 28.31 -20.22 3.71
C GLY A 388 28.71 -19.72 5.13
N LEU A 389 29.10 -20.65 6.03
CA LEU A 389 29.51 -20.33 7.43
C LEU A 389 30.97 -19.83 7.55
N ARG A 390 31.59 -19.27 6.51
CA ARG A 390 33.05 -19.05 6.50
C ARG A 390 33.51 -17.69 7.03
N ARG A 391 32.64 -16.74 7.33
CA ARG A 391 33.09 -15.38 7.63
C ARG A 391 33.56 -15.18 9.07
N GLY A 392 33.18 -16.06 9.99
CA GLY A 392 33.58 -15.95 11.41
C GLY A 392 33.15 -14.64 12.06
N ARG A 393 33.68 -14.38 13.22
CA ARG A 393 33.53 -13.11 13.95
C ARG A 393 34.94 -12.49 14.14
N ARG A 394 35.00 -11.16 14.17
CA ARG A 394 36.22 -10.44 14.53
C ARG A 394 36.52 -10.56 16.03
N ASP A 395 35.46 -10.44 16.84
CA ASP A 395 35.53 -10.47 18.31
C ASP A 395 34.45 -11.44 18.83
N PRO A 396 34.75 -12.37 19.75
CA PRO A 396 33.78 -13.36 20.22
C PRO A 396 32.64 -12.74 21.01
N ASP A 397 32.85 -11.60 21.69
CA ASP A 397 31.91 -11.03 22.65
C ASP A 397 31.20 -9.77 22.14
N TYR A 398 31.85 -8.98 21.29
CA TYR A 398 31.37 -7.69 20.83
C TYR A 398 31.12 -7.61 19.33
N LEU A 399 30.02 -6.94 18.96
CA LEU A 399 29.64 -6.68 17.57
C LEU A 399 29.74 -5.19 17.22
N ARG A 400 29.85 -4.93 15.91
CA ARG A 400 29.71 -3.58 15.32
C ARG A 400 28.81 -3.64 14.10
N VAL A 401 28.11 -2.54 13.84
CA VAL A 401 27.32 -2.39 12.62
C VAL A 401 28.22 -2.59 11.39
N GLY A 402 27.76 -3.38 10.44
CA GLY A 402 28.49 -3.77 9.24
C GLY A 402 29.37 -5.01 9.37
N GLU A 403 29.55 -5.57 10.58
CA GLU A 403 30.32 -6.82 10.77
C GLU A 403 29.55 -8.05 10.28
N SER A 404 30.29 -9.07 9.83
CA SER A 404 29.76 -10.36 9.44
C SER A 404 29.72 -11.29 10.66
N VAL A 405 28.60 -12.00 10.83
CA VAL A 405 28.41 -13.05 11.81
C VAL A 405 27.95 -14.30 11.03
N ASP A 406 28.87 -15.20 10.73
CA ASP A 406 28.67 -16.35 9.84
C ASP A 406 28.13 -15.91 8.46
N PHE A 407 26.87 -16.19 8.14
CA PHE A 407 26.20 -15.74 6.91
C PHE A 407 25.25 -14.56 7.14
N TRP A 408 25.35 -13.91 8.29
CA TRP A 408 24.60 -12.70 8.61
C TRP A 408 25.51 -11.48 8.60
N ARG A 409 24.92 -10.31 8.41
CA ARG A 409 25.55 -9.00 8.59
C ARG A 409 24.80 -8.22 9.65
N VAL A 410 25.51 -7.60 10.57
CA VAL A 410 24.93 -6.68 11.55
C VAL A 410 24.44 -5.42 10.81
N GLU A 411 23.13 -5.26 10.70
CA GLU A 411 22.50 -4.10 10.06
C GLU A 411 22.28 -2.97 11.05
N GLU A 412 21.75 -3.30 12.24
CA GLU A 412 21.50 -2.35 13.31
C GLU A 412 21.97 -2.94 14.65
N LEU A 413 22.53 -2.09 15.50
CA LEU A 413 22.98 -2.47 16.85
C LEU A 413 22.74 -1.30 17.80
N GLU A 414 21.79 -1.48 18.72
CA GLU A 414 21.54 -0.61 19.87
C GLU A 414 21.99 -1.35 21.13
N GLN A 415 23.12 -0.92 21.71
CA GLN A 415 23.76 -1.61 22.83
C GLN A 415 22.78 -1.84 23.99
N GLY A 416 22.71 -3.07 24.45
CA GLY A 416 21.82 -3.47 25.54
C GLY A 416 20.34 -3.55 25.15
N GLN A 417 19.94 -3.25 23.91
CA GLN A 417 18.52 -3.15 23.55
C GLN A 417 18.14 -3.97 22.32
N ARG A 418 18.89 -3.81 21.21
CA ARG A 418 18.48 -4.36 19.92
C ARG A 418 19.64 -4.77 19.05
N LEU A 419 19.54 -5.95 18.46
CA LEU A 419 20.45 -6.46 17.43
C LEU A 419 19.64 -6.91 16.23
N LYS A 420 19.92 -6.36 15.07
CA LYS A 420 19.29 -6.75 13.81
C LYS A 420 20.32 -7.24 12.81
N LEU A 421 20.11 -8.45 12.32
CA LEU A 421 20.96 -9.17 11.42
C LEU A 421 20.31 -9.33 10.05
N TYR A 422 21.01 -8.98 8.98
CA TYR A 422 20.60 -9.20 7.60
C TYR A 422 21.24 -10.49 7.05
N ALA A 423 20.46 -11.36 6.41
CA ALA A 423 20.97 -12.59 5.80
C ALA A 423 21.68 -12.31 4.47
N GLU A 424 22.96 -12.67 4.38
CA GLU A 424 23.76 -12.59 3.15
C GLU A 424 23.78 -13.93 2.37
N MET A 425 23.14 -14.95 2.90
CA MET A 425 22.97 -16.24 2.20
C MET A 425 22.07 -16.08 0.97
N VAL A 426 22.24 -16.96 -0.01
CA VAL A 426 21.39 -16.99 -1.21
C VAL A 426 20.01 -17.46 -0.84
N LEU A 427 19.05 -16.52 -0.88
CA LEU A 427 17.64 -16.74 -0.57
C LEU A 427 16.76 -16.32 -1.75
N PRO A 428 15.61 -16.95 -1.94
CA PRO A 428 14.61 -16.45 -2.88
C PRO A 428 13.82 -15.28 -2.26
N GLY A 429 14.52 -14.30 -1.70
CA GLY A 429 14.01 -13.15 -0.99
C GLY A 429 15.08 -12.47 -0.14
N LYS A 430 14.66 -11.65 0.81
CA LYS A 430 15.52 -11.03 1.83
C LYS A 430 15.06 -11.50 3.21
N ALA A 431 15.98 -11.73 4.13
CA ALA A 431 15.66 -12.17 5.49
C ALA A 431 16.41 -11.37 6.54
N TRP A 432 15.77 -11.18 7.66
CA TRP A 432 16.33 -10.55 8.85
C TRP A 432 16.03 -11.40 10.08
N LEU A 433 16.94 -11.35 11.04
CA LEU A 433 16.77 -11.89 12.36
C LEU A 433 17.05 -10.78 13.37
N GLU A 434 16.08 -10.47 14.20
CA GLU A 434 16.16 -9.40 15.18
C GLU A 434 15.98 -9.95 16.57
N PHE A 435 16.79 -9.43 17.51
CA PHE A 435 16.65 -9.66 18.93
C PHE A 435 16.46 -8.32 19.62
N SER A 436 15.50 -8.24 20.54
CA SER A 436 15.34 -7.09 21.42
C SER A 436 15.20 -7.51 22.87
N VAL A 437 15.69 -6.66 23.75
CA VAL A 437 15.65 -6.87 25.21
C VAL A 437 15.13 -5.61 25.86
N GLU A 438 14.04 -5.73 26.59
CA GLU A 438 13.38 -4.65 27.30
C GLU A 438 13.04 -5.05 28.74
N GLU A 439 12.90 -4.09 29.62
CA GLU A 439 12.44 -4.31 30.99
C GLU A 439 10.94 -4.03 31.07
N VAL A 440 10.18 -5.02 31.55
CA VAL A 440 8.73 -4.95 31.71
C VAL A 440 8.37 -5.48 33.08
N ASP A 441 7.75 -4.64 33.92
CA ASP A 441 7.32 -4.99 35.27
C ASP A 441 8.46 -5.58 36.15
N GLY A 442 9.67 -5.02 36.05
CA GLY A 442 10.85 -5.48 36.80
C GLY A 442 11.45 -6.81 36.33
N LYS A 443 11.00 -7.34 35.20
CA LYS A 443 11.52 -8.55 34.56
C LYS A 443 12.08 -8.23 33.17
N THR A 444 12.94 -9.08 32.68
CA THR A 444 13.51 -8.94 31.34
C THR A 444 12.64 -9.67 30.33
N LYS A 445 12.10 -8.93 29.37
CA LYS A 445 11.43 -9.47 28.17
C LYS A 445 12.43 -9.56 27.04
N VAL A 446 12.54 -10.74 26.46
CA VAL A 446 13.43 -11.01 25.30
C VAL A 446 12.56 -11.37 24.11
N THR A 447 12.70 -10.64 23.03
CA THR A 447 11.96 -10.89 21.78
C THR A 447 12.94 -11.33 20.71
N GLN A 448 12.52 -12.32 19.92
CA GLN A 448 13.20 -12.77 18.71
C GLN A 448 12.22 -12.73 17.55
N GLU A 449 12.56 -11.99 16.51
CA GLU A 449 11.74 -11.91 15.30
C GLU A 449 12.55 -12.27 14.05
N ALA A 450 12.09 -13.29 13.32
CA ALA A 450 12.59 -13.60 12.00
C ALA A 450 11.63 -13.03 10.95
N THR A 451 12.14 -12.16 10.10
CA THR A 451 11.38 -11.49 9.05
C THR A 451 11.87 -11.96 7.70
N PHE A 452 10.98 -12.37 6.81
CA PHE A 452 11.30 -12.77 5.46
C PHE A 452 10.44 -12.03 4.43
N TYR A 453 11.12 -11.43 3.48
CA TYR A 453 10.56 -10.76 2.34
C TYR A 453 10.72 -11.66 1.10
N PRO A 454 9.67 -12.42 0.70
CA PRO A 454 9.77 -13.40 -0.37
C PRO A 454 9.85 -12.75 -1.75
N ARG A 455 10.70 -13.25 -2.62
CA ARG A 455 10.75 -12.86 -4.03
C ARG A 455 9.94 -13.85 -4.88
N GLY A 456 8.73 -13.48 -5.21
CA GLY A 456 7.82 -14.28 -6.02
C GLY A 456 7.31 -15.54 -5.30
N LEU A 457 6.65 -16.42 -6.06
CA LEU A 457 6.09 -17.67 -5.54
C LEU A 457 7.17 -18.59 -4.94
N GLY A 458 8.36 -18.64 -5.57
CA GLY A 458 9.48 -19.44 -5.06
C GLY A 458 9.90 -19.04 -3.66
N GLY A 459 9.89 -17.73 -3.34
CA GLY A 459 10.16 -17.23 -2.00
C GLY A 459 9.11 -17.65 -0.99
N GLN A 460 7.84 -17.60 -1.35
CA GLN A 460 6.76 -18.04 -0.48
C GLN A 460 6.82 -19.55 -0.19
N LEU A 461 7.00 -20.36 -1.24
CA LEU A 461 7.15 -21.81 -1.07
C LEU A 461 8.36 -22.17 -0.20
N TYR A 462 9.48 -21.45 -0.38
CA TYR A 462 10.65 -21.60 0.46
C TYR A 462 10.31 -21.35 1.94
N TRP A 463 9.63 -20.26 2.29
CA TRP A 463 9.26 -19.96 3.67
C TRP A 463 8.39 -21.06 4.27
N TYR A 464 7.36 -21.50 3.56
CA TYR A 464 6.49 -22.58 4.06
C TYR A 464 7.22 -23.91 4.21
N ALA A 465 8.20 -24.19 3.34
CA ALA A 465 9.03 -25.38 3.46
C ALA A 465 9.96 -25.36 4.69
N ILE A 466 10.47 -24.16 5.06
CA ILE A 466 11.35 -24.02 6.23
C ILE A 466 10.61 -23.71 7.53
N SER A 467 9.35 -23.28 7.50
CA SER A 467 8.59 -22.90 8.70
C SER A 467 8.49 -24.04 9.75
N PRO A 468 8.41 -25.34 9.43
CA PRO A 468 8.49 -26.39 10.43
C PRO A 468 9.81 -26.39 11.22
N PHE A 469 10.93 -26.03 10.57
CA PHE A 469 12.23 -25.89 11.25
C PHE A 469 12.23 -24.68 12.20
N HIS A 470 11.57 -23.59 11.82
CA HIS A 470 11.42 -22.40 12.68
C HIS A 470 10.70 -22.75 13.99
N LEU A 471 9.69 -23.62 13.94
CA LEU A 471 8.95 -24.07 15.13
C LEU A 471 9.83 -24.79 16.15
N PHE A 472 10.95 -25.34 15.73
CA PHE A 472 11.89 -26.04 16.60
C PHE A 472 13.13 -25.20 16.92
N VAL A 473 13.77 -24.61 15.91
CA VAL A 473 15.07 -23.90 16.04
C VAL A 473 14.93 -22.63 16.88
N PHE A 474 13.96 -21.77 16.58
CA PHE A 474 13.85 -20.46 17.22
C PHE A 474 13.42 -20.52 18.70
N PRO A 475 12.42 -21.33 19.11
CA PRO A 475 12.11 -21.46 20.52
C PRO A 475 13.27 -22.08 21.33
N THR A 476 14.03 -22.99 20.71
CA THR A 476 15.19 -23.62 21.36
C THR A 476 16.31 -22.63 21.53
N MET A 477 16.62 -21.81 20.52
CA MET A 477 17.60 -20.75 20.55
C MET A 477 17.26 -19.74 21.66
N LEU A 478 16.04 -19.20 21.67
CA LEU A 478 15.61 -18.19 22.63
C LEU A 478 15.69 -18.70 24.08
N ARG A 479 15.20 -19.93 24.33
CA ARG A 479 15.31 -20.57 25.65
C ARG A 479 16.76 -20.79 26.09
N ASN A 480 17.62 -21.20 25.17
CA ASN A 480 19.02 -21.48 25.49
C ASN A 480 19.83 -20.19 25.73
N ILE A 481 19.51 -19.08 25.04
CA ILE A 481 20.06 -17.75 25.35
C ILE A 481 19.79 -17.40 26.82
N VAL A 482 18.53 -17.46 27.26
CA VAL A 482 18.13 -17.16 28.63
C VAL A 482 18.75 -18.15 29.64
N LYS A 483 18.76 -19.44 29.31
CA LYS A 483 19.34 -20.49 30.18
C LYS A 483 20.85 -20.32 30.36
N LYS A 484 21.58 -19.90 29.34
CA LYS A 484 23.02 -19.63 29.41
C LYS A 484 23.26 -18.34 30.21
N ALA A 485 22.49 -17.29 29.95
CA ALA A 485 22.54 -16.04 30.73
C ALA A 485 22.28 -16.24 32.23
N ALA A 486 21.45 -17.21 32.60
CA ALA A 486 21.20 -17.59 34.00
C ALA A 486 22.36 -18.39 34.66
N LYS A 487 23.17 -19.08 33.84
CA LYS A 487 24.31 -19.89 34.32
C LYS A 487 25.59 -19.05 34.51
N ASP A 488 25.76 -18.01 33.71
CA ASP A 488 26.86 -17.07 33.78
C ASP A 488 26.64 -16.05 34.93
N ALA A 489 26.00 -16.55 36.00
CA ALA A 489 25.64 -15.81 37.23
C ALA A 489 26.78 -15.83 38.26
#